data_7401427cd30780f056c0f3fabc43234d
#
_entry.id   7401427cd30780f056c0f3fabc43234d
#
_cell.length_a   1.000
_cell.length_b   1.000
_cell.length_c   1.000
_cell.angle_alpha   90.00
_cell.angle_beta   90.00
_cell.angle_gamma   90.00
#
_symmetry.space_group_name_H-M   'P 1'
#
loop_
_entity.id
_entity.type
_entity.pdbx_description
1 polymer ?
#
loop_
_entity_poly.entity_id
_entity_poly.type
_entity_poly.pdbx_seq_one_letter_code
_entity_poly.pdbx_strand_id
1 'polypeptide(L)'
;SELDFLLEAHTGVSAKIGEEAGFKALWAGGLCMSAQYGVRDSNEASWTQVLEMLEFMADATSIPILLDGDTGYGNFNNVRRLVHKLEQRNIAAVCIEDKIYPKTNSFINGEKQQLAEIDEFCSRIKAGKDAQKDDDFCIITRVEAFIAGWGLREAMKRAEAYHEAGSDG
;
A
#
# COMPACT_ATOMS: atom_id res chain seq x y z
N SER A 1 18.11 12.11 -9.41
CA SER A 1 16.67 12.28 -9.14
C SER A 1 16.50 13.32 -8.04
N GLU A 2 15.51 14.18 -8.18
CA GLU A 2 15.14 15.16 -7.16
C GLU A 2 14.34 14.45 -6.08
N LEU A 3 14.59 14.79 -4.78
CA LEU A 3 13.81 14.24 -3.66
C LEU A 3 12.44 14.91 -3.64
N ASP A 4 11.39 14.13 -3.59
CA ASP A 4 10.02 14.58 -3.41
C ASP A 4 9.39 13.98 -2.16
N PHE A 5 8.31 14.61 -1.67
CA PHE A 5 7.59 14.20 -0.48
C PHE A 5 6.12 13.93 -0.81
N LEU A 6 5.58 12.83 -0.31
CA LEU A 6 4.16 12.53 -0.32
C LEU A 6 3.57 12.98 1.02
N LEU A 7 2.48 13.74 0.97
CA LEU A 7 1.72 14.07 2.18
C LEU A 7 0.70 12.97 2.46
N GLU A 8 0.60 12.57 3.72
CA GLU A 8 -0.48 11.67 4.15
C GLU A 8 -1.84 12.36 4.02
N ALA A 9 -2.81 11.66 3.44
CA ALA A 9 -4.20 12.07 3.34
C ALA A 9 -5.12 10.85 3.49
N HIS A 10 -6.34 11.06 3.99
CA HIS A 10 -7.28 9.98 4.29
C HIS A 10 -8.75 10.36 4.02
N THR A 11 -8.98 11.54 3.43
CA THR A 11 -10.29 12.05 3.00
C THR A 11 -10.13 12.92 1.77
N GLY A 12 -11.23 13.20 1.04
CA GLY A 12 -11.20 14.16 -0.05
C GLY A 12 -10.78 15.57 0.40
N VAL A 13 -11.15 15.99 1.61
CA VAL A 13 -10.73 17.30 2.16
C VAL A 13 -9.22 17.33 2.42
N SER A 14 -8.66 16.31 3.08
CA SER A 14 -7.22 16.26 3.33
C SER A 14 -6.41 16.12 2.05
N ALA A 15 -6.93 15.39 1.04
CA ALA A 15 -6.31 15.30 -0.29
C ALA A 15 -6.23 16.67 -0.96
N LYS A 16 -7.33 17.43 -0.97
CA LYS A 16 -7.37 18.79 -1.52
C LYS A 16 -6.42 19.74 -0.80
N ILE A 17 -6.38 19.70 0.52
CA ILE A 17 -5.44 20.52 1.32
C ILE A 17 -3.98 20.18 0.97
N GLY A 18 -3.66 18.89 0.78
CA GLY A 18 -2.33 18.46 0.37
C GLY A 18 -1.90 19.03 -0.99
N GLU A 19 -2.79 18.97 -1.98
CA GLU A 19 -2.55 19.58 -3.30
C GLU A 19 -2.39 21.10 -3.21
N GLU A 20 -3.29 21.79 -2.52
CA GLU A 20 -3.23 23.24 -2.33
C GLU A 20 -1.96 23.70 -1.56
N ALA A 21 -1.43 22.84 -0.69
CA ALA A 21 -0.15 23.06 0.01
C ALA A 21 1.08 22.86 -0.88
N GLY A 22 0.90 22.38 -2.12
CA GLY A 22 1.96 22.25 -3.12
C GLY A 22 2.66 20.88 -3.13
N PHE A 23 2.12 19.86 -2.46
CA PHE A 23 2.63 18.49 -2.59
C PHE A 23 2.34 17.95 -3.98
N LYS A 24 3.28 17.15 -4.51
CA LYS A 24 3.18 16.60 -5.87
C LYS A 24 2.50 15.23 -5.92
N ALA A 25 2.36 14.57 -4.78
CA ALA A 25 1.65 13.30 -4.63
C ALA A 25 1.18 13.11 -3.19
N LEU A 26 0.24 12.18 -3.00
CA LEU A 26 -0.36 11.85 -1.70
C LEU A 26 -0.09 10.40 -1.33
N TRP A 27 0.08 10.17 -0.03
CA TRP A 27 0.02 8.85 0.60
C TRP A 27 -1.36 8.66 1.22
N ALA A 28 -2.18 7.78 0.66
CA ALA A 28 -3.49 7.43 1.22
C ALA A 28 -3.29 6.41 2.35
N GLY A 29 -3.21 6.91 3.59
CA GLY A 29 -2.78 6.15 4.77
C GLY A 29 -3.87 5.25 5.35
N GLY A 30 -3.61 3.94 5.42
CA GLY A 30 -4.53 2.94 5.98
C GLY A 30 -4.81 3.16 7.47
N LEU A 31 -3.80 3.53 8.25
CA LEU A 31 -3.95 3.87 9.67
C LEU A 31 -4.95 5.03 9.88
N CYS A 32 -4.78 6.12 9.14
CA CYS A 32 -5.64 7.30 9.31
C CYS A 32 -7.05 7.06 8.80
N MET A 33 -7.24 6.29 7.73
CA MET A 33 -8.56 5.85 7.29
C MET A 33 -9.25 4.97 8.34
N SER A 34 -8.54 4.02 8.92
CA SER A 34 -9.07 3.17 9.99
C SER A 34 -9.47 4.01 11.22
N ALA A 35 -8.62 4.95 11.64
CA ALA A 35 -8.88 5.86 12.76
C ALA A 35 -10.11 6.73 12.50
N GLN A 36 -10.28 7.24 11.27
CA GLN A 36 -11.47 8.02 10.89
C GLN A 36 -12.77 7.21 11.01
N TYR A 37 -12.73 5.94 10.64
CA TYR A 37 -13.88 5.03 10.80
C TYR A 37 -14.09 4.58 12.24
N GLY A 38 -13.17 4.90 13.17
CA GLY A 38 -13.24 4.44 14.58
C GLY A 38 -12.96 2.95 14.74
N VAL A 39 -12.20 2.36 13.82
CA VAL A 39 -11.81 0.94 13.84
C VAL A 39 -10.30 0.80 14.02
N ARG A 40 -9.84 -0.42 14.33
CA ARG A 40 -8.41 -0.70 14.48
C ARG A 40 -7.73 -0.80 13.12
N ASP A 41 -6.46 -0.41 13.06
CA ASP A 41 -5.57 -0.60 11.93
C ASP A 41 -5.08 -2.06 11.85
N SER A 42 -6.01 -2.96 11.55
CA SER A 42 -5.84 -4.41 11.51
C SER A 42 -6.77 -5.09 10.49
N ASN A 43 -6.98 -4.44 9.35
CA ASN A 43 -7.94 -4.85 8.32
C ASN A 43 -9.41 -4.93 8.81
N GLU A 44 -9.78 -4.19 9.87
CA GLU A 44 -11.19 -4.06 10.26
C GLU A 44 -11.99 -3.24 9.25
N ALA A 45 -11.40 -2.17 8.71
CA ALA A 45 -11.95 -1.54 7.51
C ALA A 45 -11.80 -2.50 6.32
N SER A 46 -12.89 -2.75 5.59
CA SER A 46 -12.81 -3.58 4.40
C SER A 46 -12.09 -2.86 3.27
N TRP A 47 -11.44 -3.63 2.39
CA TRP A 47 -10.81 -3.05 1.20
C TRP A 47 -11.78 -2.25 0.32
N THR A 48 -13.08 -2.56 0.34
CA THR A 48 -14.11 -1.80 -0.40
C THR A 48 -14.41 -0.46 0.23
N GLN A 49 -14.38 -0.34 1.57
CA GLN A 49 -14.47 0.94 2.26
C GLN A 49 -13.26 1.83 1.97
N VAL A 50 -12.07 1.24 1.90
CA VAL A 50 -10.85 1.94 1.49
C VAL A 50 -10.98 2.44 0.04
N LEU A 51 -11.45 1.61 -0.89
CA LEU A 51 -11.68 2.01 -2.29
C LEU A 51 -12.71 3.15 -2.41
N GLU A 52 -13.78 3.11 -1.63
CA GLU A 52 -14.79 4.18 -1.61
C GLU A 52 -14.17 5.51 -1.17
N MET A 53 -13.32 5.49 -0.13
CA MET A 53 -12.62 6.71 0.30
C MET A 53 -11.65 7.22 -0.76
N LEU A 54 -10.96 6.33 -1.45
CA LEU A 54 -10.06 6.70 -2.56
C LEU A 54 -10.79 7.39 -3.71
N GLU A 55 -12.04 7.00 -4.02
CA GLU A 55 -12.85 7.70 -5.00
C GLU A 55 -13.06 9.16 -4.63
N PHE A 56 -13.44 9.44 -3.38
CA PHE A 56 -13.59 10.83 -2.90
C PHE A 56 -12.27 11.61 -2.90
N MET A 57 -11.16 10.94 -2.62
CA MET A 57 -9.83 11.57 -2.68
C MET A 57 -9.46 11.88 -4.13
N ALA A 58 -9.66 10.95 -5.06
CA ALA A 58 -9.38 11.13 -6.48
C ALA A 58 -10.26 12.21 -7.13
N ASP A 59 -11.51 12.31 -6.71
CA ASP A 59 -12.42 13.38 -7.18
C ASP A 59 -12.01 14.77 -6.66
N ALA A 60 -11.33 14.84 -5.52
CA ALA A 60 -10.97 16.09 -4.85
C ALA A 60 -9.61 16.66 -5.28
N THR A 61 -8.75 15.87 -5.94
CA THR A 61 -7.38 16.24 -6.29
C THR A 61 -6.98 15.75 -7.68
N SER A 62 -6.02 16.43 -8.29
CA SER A 62 -5.43 16.06 -9.59
C SER A 62 -4.04 15.43 -9.46
N ILE A 63 -3.42 15.47 -8.28
CA ILE A 63 -2.09 14.89 -8.05
C ILE A 63 -2.18 13.39 -7.78
N PRO A 64 -1.13 12.62 -8.13
CA PRO A 64 -1.10 11.18 -7.94
C PRO A 64 -1.34 10.73 -6.50
N ILE A 65 -2.06 9.62 -6.34
CA ILE A 65 -2.32 9.00 -5.03
C ILE A 65 -1.65 7.63 -5.01
N LEU A 66 -0.82 7.38 -3.99
CA LEU A 66 -0.26 6.09 -3.62
C LEU A 66 -1.04 5.53 -2.44
N LEU A 67 -1.70 4.39 -2.62
CA LEU A 67 -2.45 3.72 -1.55
C LEU A 67 -1.52 2.92 -0.61
N ASP A 68 -1.69 3.08 0.69
CA ASP A 68 -1.30 2.07 1.68
C ASP A 68 -2.25 0.87 1.57
N GLY A 69 -1.83 -0.15 0.83
CA GLY A 69 -2.63 -1.33 0.51
C GLY A 69 -2.50 -2.46 1.54
N ASP A 70 -1.99 -2.17 2.74
CA ASP A 70 -1.72 -3.18 3.76
C ASP A 70 -0.93 -4.37 3.19
N THR A 71 -1.45 -5.59 3.32
CA THR A 71 -0.86 -6.81 2.74
C THR A 71 -1.43 -7.18 1.35
N GLY A 72 -2.22 -6.28 0.73
CA GLY A 72 -2.99 -6.58 -0.48
C GLY A 72 -4.35 -7.24 -0.20
N TYR A 73 -4.80 -7.20 1.04
CA TYR A 73 -6.12 -7.67 1.52
C TYR A 73 -6.41 -9.15 1.29
N GLY A 74 -5.39 -9.99 1.29
CA GLY A 74 -5.54 -11.43 1.16
C GLY A 74 -4.42 -12.08 0.35
N ASN A 75 -4.75 -12.98 -0.56
CA ASN A 75 -3.78 -13.67 -1.41
C ASN A 75 -3.62 -12.97 -2.78
N PHE A 76 -2.88 -13.61 -3.70
CA PHE A 76 -2.62 -13.07 -5.03
C PHE A 76 -3.89 -12.74 -5.85
N ASN A 77 -5.02 -13.44 -5.65
CA ASN A 77 -6.29 -13.09 -6.30
C ASN A 77 -6.86 -11.76 -5.80
N ASN A 78 -6.68 -11.48 -4.51
CA ASN A 78 -7.10 -10.21 -3.92
C ASN A 78 -6.27 -9.06 -4.47
N VAL A 79 -4.95 -9.22 -4.57
CA VAL A 79 -4.05 -8.21 -5.15
C VAL A 79 -4.37 -7.93 -6.62
N ARG A 80 -4.61 -8.97 -7.43
CA ARG A 80 -5.07 -8.81 -8.82
C ARG A 80 -6.34 -7.95 -8.91
N ARG A 81 -7.30 -8.23 -8.05
CA ARG A 81 -8.57 -7.49 -8.02
C ARG A 81 -8.35 -6.06 -7.54
N LEU A 82 -7.51 -5.86 -6.55
CA LEU A 82 -7.17 -4.55 -5.99
C LEU A 82 -6.56 -3.66 -7.08
N VAL A 83 -5.48 -4.10 -7.73
CA VAL A 83 -4.81 -3.34 -8.80
C VAL A 83 -5.79 -2.91 -9.88
N HIS A 84 -6.59 -3.84 -10.40
CA HIS A 84 -7.60 -3.52 -11.39
C HIS A 84 -8.62 -2.47 -10.92
N LYS A 85 -8.98 -2.48 -9.63
CA LYS A 85 -9.93 -1.52 -9.07
C LYS A 85 -9.31 -0.16 -8.78
N LEU A 86 -8.02 -0.12 -8.46
CA LEU A 86 -7.26 1.11 -8.27
C LEU A 86 -7.08 1.87 -9.60
N GLU A 87 -6.68 1.17 -10.66
CA GLU A 87 -6.58 1.76 -12.00
C GLU A 87 -7.91 2.36 -12.49
N GLN A 88 -9.03 1.65 -12.25
CA GLN A 88 -10.37 2.15 -12.60
C GLN A 88 -10.76 3.45 -11.87
N ARG A 89 -10.04 3.80 -10.79
CA ARG A 89 -10.25 4.99 -9.96
C ARG A 89 -9.16 6.03 -10.12
N ASN A 90 -8.31 5.89 -11.14
CA ASN A 90 -7.18 6.78 -11.39
C ASN A 90 -6.21 6.88 -10.19
N ILE A 91 -6.10 5.82 -9.40
CA ILE A 91 -5.08 5.72 -8.35
C ILE A 91 -3.77 5.30 -9.02
N ALA A 92 -2.69 6.04 -8.73
CA ALA A 92 -1.42 5.91 -9.45
C ALA A 92 -0.54 4.76 -8.96
N ALA A 93 -0.71 4.33 -7.70
CA ALA A 93 0.15 3.30 -7.14
C ALA A 93 -0.46 2.63 -5.91
N VAL A 94 0.08 1.47 -5.57
CA VAL A 94 -0.21 0.76 -4.31
C VAL A 94 1.07 0.31 -3.64
N CYS A 95 1.17 0.52 -2.33
CA CYS A 95 2.21 -0.06 -1.49
C CYS A 95 1.62 -1.25 -0.74
N ILE A 96 2.24 -2.43 -0.85
CA ILE A 96 1.86 -3.63 -0.08
C ILE A 96 3.01 -4.09 0.81
N GLU A 97 2.71 -4.56 2.01
CA GLU A 97 3.71 -5.02 2.98
C GLU A 97 3.71 -6.53 3.14
N ASP A 98 4.88 -7.09 3.45
CA ASP A 98 5.12 -8.54 3.54
C ASP A 98 4.70 -9.17 4.88
N LYS A 99 3.68 -8.62 5.55
CA LYS A 99 3.03 -9.25 6.70
C LYS A 99 2.01 -10.30 6.27
N ILE A 100 1.63 -11.14 7.24
CA ILE A 100 0.51 -12.10 7.07
C ILE A 100 -0.82 -11.35 7.18
N TYR A 101 -1.76 -11.68 6.31
CA TYR A 101 -3.15 -11.17 6.39
C TYR A 101 -3.98 -11.99 7.41
N PRO A 102 -4.81 -11.37 8.25
CA PRO A 102 -4.97 -9.91 8.41
C PRO A 102 -3.77 -9.30 9.13
N LYS A 103 -3.36 -8.09 8.68
CA LYS A 103 -2.22 -7.41 9.30
C LYS A 103 -2.53 -6.91 10.71
N THR A 104 -1.50 -6.62 11.48
CA THR A 104 -1.57 -5.88 12.72
C THR A 104 -0.70 -4.63 12.60
N ASN A 105 -1.10 -3.53 13.22
CA ASN A 105 -0.31 -2.29 13.22
C ASN A 105 1.14 -2.56 13.65
N SER A 106 2.11 -2.03 12.92
CA SER A 106 3.55 -2.27 13.13
C SER A 106 4.06 -1.81 14.49
N PHE A 107 3.39 -0.85 15.13
CA PHE A 107 3.74 -0.35 16.46
C PHE A 107 3.22 -1.23 17.61
N ILE A 108 2.42 -2.26 17.32
CA ILE A 108 1.87 -3.17 18.32
C ILE A 108 2.61 -4.51 18.26
N ASN A 109 3.55 -4.74 19.19
CA ASN A 109 4.33 -5.98 19.29
C ASN A 109 5.02 -6.38 17.97
N GLY A 110 5.65 -5.43 17.27
CA GLY A 110 6.25 -5.63 15.95
C GLY A 110 7.14 -6.88 15.86
N GLU A 111 8.02 -7.10 16.84
CA GLU A 111 8.93 -8.27 16.90
C GLU A 111 8.22 -9.64 17.00
N LYS A 112 6.94 -9.66 17.35
CA LYS A 112 6.13 -10.88 17.39
C LYS A 112 5.28 -11.09 16.14
N GLN A 113 5.29 -10.13 15.23
CA GLN A 113 4.51 -10.22 14.00
C GLN A 113 5.20 -11.17 13.03
N GLN A 114 4.40 -12.03 12.42
CA GLN A 114 4.87 -12.96 11.41
C GLN A 114 4.87 -12.29 10.04
N LEU A 115 5.92 -12.56 9.27
CA LEU A 115 6.00 -12.15 7.88
C LEU A 115 5.55 -13.28 6.96
N ALA A 116 5.03 -12.92 5.79
CA ALA A 116 4.72 -13.88 4.74
C ALA A 116 5.99 -14.57 4.25
N GLU A 117 5.84 -15.79 3.77
CA GLU A 117 6.91 -16.47 3.04
C GLU A 117 7.25 -15.67 1.78
N ILE A 118 8.55 -15.60 1.44
CA ILE A 118 9.04 -14.78 0.32
C ILE A 118 8.32 -15.15 -0.98
N ASP A 119 8.24 -16.44 -1.29
CA ASP A 119 7.62 -16.93 -2.54
C ASP A 119 6.13 -16.59 -2.61
N GLU A 120 5.44 -16.66 -1.47
CA GLU A 120 4.02 -16.28 -1.39
C GLU A 120 3.83 -14.79 -1.65
N PHE A 121 4.65 -13.93 -1.04
CA PHE A 121 4.57 -12.49 -1.27
C PHE A 121 5.00 -12.11 -2.69
N CYS A 122 6.04 -12.75 -3.24
CA CYS A 122 6.42 -12.60 -4.65
C CYS A 122 5.26 -12.97 -5.59
N SER A 123 4.45 -13.97 -5.24
CA SER A 123 3.28 -14.33 -6.05
C SER A 123 2.21 -13.24 -6.06
N ARG A 124 2.06 -12.49 -4.94
CA ARG A 124 1.16 -11.31 -4.88
C ARG A 124 1.66 -10.21 -5.81
N ILE A 125 2.96 -9.90 -5.78
CA ILE A 125 3.58 -8.88 -6.64
C ILE A 125 3.37 -9.24 -8.12
N LYS A 126 3.76 -10.45 -8.53
CA LYS A 126 3.59 -10.94 -9.91
C LYS A 126 2.14 -10.86 -10.37
N ALA A 127 1.22 -11.31 -9.53
CA ALA A 127 -0.20 -11.27 -9.86
C ALA A 127 -0.74 -9.83 -10.00
N GLY A 128 -0.21 -8.90 -9.23
CA GLY A 128 -0.49 -7.46 -9.37
C GLY A 128 0.04 -6.91 -10.68
N LYS A 129 1.29 -7.18 -11.00
CA LYS A 129 1.93 -6.76 -12.28
C LYS A 129 1.22 -7.36 -13.49
N ASP A 130 0.85 -8.64 -13.45
CA ASP A 130 0.10 -9.29 -14.53
C ASP A 130 -1.31 -8.73 -14.73
N ALA A 131 -1.90 -8.15 -13.68
CA ALA A 131 -3.23 -7.54 -13.73
C ALA A 131 -3.21 -6.08 -14.20
N GLN A 132 -2.08 -5.42 -14.09
CA GLN A 132 -1.84 -4.04 -14.48
C GLN A 132 -2.11 -3.82 -15.97
N LYS A 133 -2.74 -2.70 -16.31
CA LYS A 133 -3.05 -2.28 -17.68
C LYS A 133 -2.41 -0.97 -18.06
N ASP A 134 -2.15 -0.13 -17.08
CA ASP A 134 -1.46 1.13 -17.22
C ASP A 134 0.01 0.92 -16.83
N ASP A 135 0.91 1.11 -17.78
CA ASP A 135 2.35 0.92 -17.59
C ASP A 135 2.95 1.90 -16.56
N ASP A 136 2.27 3.02 -16.31
CA ASP A 136 2.66 4.02 -15.31
C ASP A 136 2.15 3.70 -13.89
N PHE A 137 1.25 2.72 -13.73
CA PHE A 137 0.82 2.29 -12.40
C PHE A 137 1.96 1.58 -11.65
N CYS A 138 2.23 1.97 -10.40
CA CYS A 138 3.34 1.40 -9.63
C CYS A 138 2.87 0.47 -8.52
N ILE A 139 3.60 -0.64 -8.34
CA ILE A 139 3.49 -1.53 -7.18
C ILE A 139 4.76 -1.39 -6.34
N ILE A 140 4.60 -0.78 -5.17
CA ILE A 140 5.66 -0.57 -4.20
C ILE A 140 5.59 -1.65 -3.12
N THR A 141 6.73 -2.14 -2.65
CA THR A 141 6.76 -3.16 -1.60
C THR A 141 7.41 -2.64 -0.32
N ARG A 142 6.75 -2.85 0.81
CA ARG A 142 7.28 -2.51 2.13
C ARG A 142 7.81 -3.76 2.81
N VAL A 143 9.11 -3.75 3.13
CA VAL A 143 9.78 -4.84 3.82
C VAL A 143 9.70 -4.62 5.32
N GLU A 144 8.97 -5.46 6.03
CA GLU A 144 8.74 -5.38 7.48
C GLU A 144 9.78 -6.14 8.33
N ALA A 145 10.83 -6.67 7.70
CA ALA A 145 11.85 -7.47 8.39
C ALA A 145 12.54 -6.73 9.56
N PHE A 146 12.71 -5.40 9.47
CA PHE A 146 13.26 -4.61 10.57
C PHE A 146 12.28 -4.50 11.74
N ILE A 147 11.00 -4.28 11.46
CA ILE A 147 9.93 -4.23 12.47
C ILE A 147 9.80 -5.57 13.18
N ALA A 148 9.90 -6.67 12.43
CA ALA A 148 9.87 -8.03 12.97
C ALA A 148 11.16 -8.45 13.71
N GLY A 149 12.17 -7.59 13.76
CA GLY A 149 13.45 -7.91 14.44
C GLY A 149 14.37 -8.86 13.68
N TRP A 150 14.11 -9.12 12.39
CA TRP A 150 14.89 -10.09 11.59
C TRP A 150 16.16 -9.51 10.98
N GLY A 151 16.35 -8.19 11.06
CA GLY A 151 17.58 -7.48 10.73
C GLY A 151 17.88 -7.31 9.24
N LEU A 152 19.02 -6.65 8.96
CA LEU A 152 19.39 -6.19 7.62
C LEU A 152 19.51 -7.32 6.60
N ARG A 153 20.11 -8.45 6.98
CA ARG A 153 20.32 -9.57 6.03
C ARG A 153 19.00 -10.10 5.47
N GLU A 154 18.00 -10.27 6.33
CA GLU A 154 16.69 -10.73 5.89
C GLU A 154 15.96 -9.64 5.10
N ALA A 155 16.07 -8.37 5.51
CA ALA A 155 15.50 -7.25 4.78
C ALA A 155 16.03 -7.17 3.35
N MET A 156 17.35 -7.28 3.16
CA MET A 156 17.97 -7.27 1.83
C MET A 156 17.55 -8.47 0.98
N LYS A 157 17.55 -9.68 1.55
CA LYS A 157 17.08 -10.88 0.85
C LYS A 157 15.65 -10.72 0.33
N ARG A 158 14.76 -10.14 1.13
CA ARG A 158 13.37 -9.88 0.76
C ARG A 158 13.27 -8.81 -0.33
N ALA A 159 13.97 -7.68 -0.15
CA ALA A 159 13.98 -6.60 -1.12
C ALA A 159 14.46 -7.07 -2.50
N GLU A 160 15.54 -7.86 -2.57
CA GLU A 160 16.05 -8.45 -3.80
C GLU A 160 14.99 -9.34 -4.48
N ALA A 161 14.38 -10.25 -3.71
CA ALA A 161 13.34 -11.15 -4.24
C ALA A 161 12.10 -10.39 -4.74
N TYR A 162 11.70 -9.33 -4.05
CA TYR A 162 10.54 -8.51 -4.43
C TYR A 162 10.83 -7.68 -5.68
N HIS A 163 12.04 -7.16 -5.81
CA HIS A 163 12.48 -6.50 -7.03
C HIS A 163 12.48 -7.47 -8.22
N GLU A 164 13.03 -8.68 -8.07
CA GLU A 164 13.00 -9.72 -9.10
C GLU A 164 11.56 -10.16 -9.45
N ALA A 165 10.63 -10.08 -8.50
CA ALA A 165 9.22 -10.36 -8.73
C ALA A 165 8.49 -9.26 -9.51
N GLY A 166 9.12 -8.08 -9.69
CA GLY A 166 8.60 -6.97 -10.50
C GLY A 166 8.11 -5.77 -9.68
N SER A 167 8.47 -5.64 -8.39
CA SER A 167 8.21 -4.43 -7.62
C SER A 167 8.91 -3.22 -8.26
N ASP A 168 8.20 -2.10 -8.35
CA ASP A 168 8.72 -0.84 -8.92
C ASP A 168 9.56 -0.04 -7.89
N GLY A 169 9.42 -0.37 -6.59
CA GLY A 169 10.17 0.27 -5.51
C GLY A 169 10.01 -0.42 -4.17
#